data_8b81cd3d19303fdc8ab8637ab278b487
#
_entry.id   8b81cd3d19303fdc8ab8637ab278b487
#
_cell.length_a   1.000
_cell.length_b   1.000
_cell.length_c   1.000
_cell.angle_alpha   90.00
_cell.angle_beta   90.00
_cell.angle_gamma   90.00
#
_symmetry.space_group_name_H-M   'P 1'
#
loop_
_entity.id
_entity.type
_entity.pdbx_description
1 polymer ?
#
loop_
_entity_poly.entity_id
_entity_poly.type
_entity_poly.pdbx_seq_one_letter_code
_entity_poly.pdbx_strand_id
1 'polypeptide(L)'
;MLTEKYDFRITDQMTIPLRPHWIANDSYREKCKMLVLNRSKGEIHKVDFSKLTDYIKEGDVICFNDSTIINHMFICKTRQNRLIKIVLEGFLPNNRVIISGLLKERLNANDDEYVDSSLFYKYPDAYRSVFSKKYGSLEIPSAGIHFTWDLIQRIKDKGGLISFITLHVASTEMLSNRKIQTKCVEEVTINEEYYEVSQATADIINTAKQNGGRIFAVGTTVTRCLESAYSREHNCLKASSGWTALYIHPGYQLKVVDCLLTNLHQPKTTHMVLTGQFAGVDLLMKAYASEDIQSCQFDMFGDCMLIIQDEGQG
;
A
#
# COMPACT_ATOMS: atom_id res chain seq x y z
N MET A 1 -9.92 -23.03 -0.41
CA MET A 1 -11.05 -22.49 0.36
C MET A 1 -10.98 -20.98 0.58
N LEU A 2 -9.88 -20.39 1.09
CA LEU A 2 -9.78 -18.94 1.34
C LEU A 2 -9.83 -18.10 0.05
N THR A 3 -9.27 -18.58 -1.07
CA THR A 3 -9.32 -17.85 -2.34
C THR A 3 -10.73 -17.69 -2.89
N GLU A 4 -11.64 -18.63 -2.63
CA GLU A 4 -13.03 -18.51 -3.05
C GLU A 4 -13.76 -17.42 -2.26
N LYS A 5 -13.41 -17.21 -0.99
CA LYS A 5 -13.98 -16.13 -0.16
C LYS A 5 -13.59 -14.72 -0.65
N TYR A 6 -12.53 -14.61 -1.42
CA TYR A 6 -12.04 -13.33 -1.98
C TYR A 6 -12.42 -13.13 -3.45
N ASP A 7 -13.28 -14.00 -4.01
CA ASP A 7 -13.73 -13.88 -5.39
C ASP A 7 -14.94 -12.94 -5.50
N PHE A 8 -14.66 -11.66 -5.62
CA PHE A 8 -15.66 -10.64 -5.89
C PHE A 8 -15.77 -10.39 -7.39
N ARG A 9 -16.97 -10.18 -7.87
CA ARG A 9 -17.19 -9.59 -9.18
C ARG A 9 -17.05 -8.10 -9.06
N ILE A 10 -15.89 -7.58 -9.43
CA ILE A 10 -15.66 -6.15 -9.59
C ILE A 10 -16.18 -5.76 -10.96
N THR A 11 -17.05 -4.76 -11.00
CA THR A 11 -17.52 -4.15 -12.24
C THR A 11 -16.57 -3.03 -12.65
N ASP A 12 -16.51 -2.69 -13.93
CA ASP A 12 -15.69 -1.59 -14.47
C ASP A 12 -16.01 -0.23 -13.82
N GLN A 13 -17.15 -0.13 -13.12
CA GLN A 13 -17.54 1.06 -12.37
C GLN A 13 -16.76 1.27 -11.08
N MET A 14 -16.04 0.25 -10.60
CA MET A 14 -15.21 0.30 -9.38
C MET A 14 -13.82 0.86 -9.61
N THR A 15 -13.40 1.03 -10.86
CA THR A 15 -12.12 1.65 -11.21
C THR A 15 -12.29 3.13 -11.54
N ILE A 16 -11.39 3.97 -11.04
CA ILE A 16 -11.40 5.39 -11.41
C ILE A 16 -10.33 5.65 -12.46
N PRO A 17 -10.70 6.16 -13.62
CA PRO A 17 -9.73 6.81 -14.49
C PRO A 17 -9.23 8.08 -13.81
N LEU A 18 -7.91 8.24 -13.70
CA LEU A 18 -7.28 9.45 -13.22
C LEU A 18 -7.71 10.63 -14.11
N ARG A 19 -8.38 11.62 -13.54
CA ARG A 19 -8.83 12.79 -14.29
C ARG A 19 -7.74 13.87 -14.25
N PRO A 20 -7.32 14.42 -15.41
CA PRO A 20 -6.23 15.40 -15.47
C PRO A 20 -6.38 16.60 -14.53
N HIS A 21 -7.60 17.06 -14.27
CA HIS A 21 -7.84 18.20 -13.38
C HIS A 21 -7.63 17.89 -11.91
N TRP A 22 -7.62 16.61 -11.52
CA TRP A 22 -7.27 16.20 -10.15
C TRP A 22 -5.77 16.30 -9.91
N ILE A 23 -4.98 16.19 -10.96
CA ILE A 23 -3.52 16.18 -10.92
C ILE A 23 -2.95 17.61 -10.83
N ALA A 24 -3.72 18.59 -11.30
CA ALA A 24 -3.26 19.99 -11.41
C ALA A 24 -3.08 20.69 -10.04
N ASN A 25 -3.65 20.12 -8.96
CA ASN A 25 -3.52 20.66 -7.62
C ASN A 25 -3.72 19.52 -6.59
N ASP A 26 -3.27 19.72 -5.36
CA ASP A 26 -3.40 18.73 -4.27
C ASP A 26 -4.85 18.53 -3.77
N SER A 27 -5.83 19.15 -4.43
CA SER A 27 -7.24 19.14 -3.99
C SER A 27 -7.90 17.76 -4.00
N TYR A 28 -7.31 16.75 -4.66
CA TYR A 28 -7.84 15.39 -4.67
C TYR A 28 -7.43 14.57 -3.46
N ARG A 29 -6.34 14.93 -2.76
CA ARG A 29 -5.71 14.08 -1.75
C ARG A 29 -6.63 13.74 -0.58
N GLU A 30 -7.31 14.69 0.00
CA GLU A 30 -8.22 14.45 1.12
C GLU A 30 -9.69 14.23 0.71
N LYS A 31 -9.99 14.16 -0.59
CA LYS A 31 -11.39 14.09 -1.08
C LYS A 31 -11.93 12.66 -1.22
N CYS A 32 -11.11 11.66 -1.03
CA CYS A 32 -11.58 10.28 -1.06
C CYS A 32 -12.48 9.97 0.15
N LYS A 33 -13.30 8.93 0.02
CA LYS A 33 -14.02 8.34 1.13
C LYS A 33 -13.16 7.33 1.85
N MET A 34 -13.47 7.10 3.10
CA MET A 34 -12.81 6.12 3.94
C MET A 34 -13.85 5.17 4.53
N LEU A 35 -13.73 3.90 4.17
CA LEU A 35 -14.52 2.84 4.77
C LEU A 35 -13.85 2.40 6.07
N VAL A 36 -14.49 2.65 7.19
CA VAL A 36 -13.96 2.31 8.51
C VAL A 36 -14.53 0.97 8.96
N LEU A 37 -13.64 0.04 9.27
CA LEU A 37 -13.95 -1.27 9.82
C LEU A 37 -13.45 -1.34 11.27
N ASN A 38 -14.37 -1.43 12.22
CA ASN A 38 -14.06 -1.69 13.61
C ASN A 38 -14.19 -3.19 13.87
N ARG A 39 -13.04 -3.88 13.97
CA ARG A 39 -13.03 -5.34 14.09
C ARG A 39 -13.52 -5.87 15.45
N SER A 40 -13.40 -5.08 16.53
CA SER A 40 -13.91 -5.49 17.83
C SER A 40 -15.43 -5.40 17.93
N LYS A 41 -16.04 -4.46 17.22
CA LYS A 41 -17.50 -4.24 17.23
C LYS A 41 -18.21 -4.88 16.04
N GLY A 42 -17.46 -5.27 14.99
CA GLY A 42 -18.04 -5.75 13.72
C GLY A 42 -18.78 -4.65 12.94
N GLU A 43 -18.45 -3.38 13.21
CA GLU A 43 -19.08 -2.22 12.60
C GLU A 43 -18.38 -1.81 11.32
N ILE A 44 -19.17 -1.33 10.36
CA ILE A 44 -18.71 -0.81 9.08
C ILE A 44 -19.45 0.50 8.84
N HIS A 45 -18.72 1.56 8.52
CA HIS A 45 -19.32 2.82 8.10
C HIS A 45 -18.39 3.60 7.18
N LYS A 46 -18.97 4.45 6.35
CA LYS A 46 -18.24 5.27 5.37
C LYS A 46 -18.24 6.72 5.80
N VAL A 47 -17.06 7.32 5.79
CA VAL A 47 -16.83 8.72 6.14
C VAL A 47 -15.95 9.42 5.11
N ASP A 48 -15.83 10.73 5.21
CA ASP A 48 -14.80 11.46 4.47
C ASP A 48 -13.41 11.17 5.04
N PHE A 49 -12.39 11.06 4.17
CA PHE A 49 -11.02 10.81 4.59
C PHE A 49 -10.48 11.87 5.57
N SER A 50 -10.93 13.12 5.41
CA SER A 50 -10.60 14.23 6.32
C SER A 50 -10.96 13.96 7.79
N LYS A 51 -11.85 12.99 8.05
CA LYS A 51 -12.22 12.51 9.39
C LYS A 51 -11.22 11.53 10.00
N LEU A 52 -10.14 11.17 9.29
CA LEU A 52 -9.12 10.28 9.84
C LEU A 52 -8.65 10.69 11.23
N THR A 53 -8.52 12.00 11.48
CA THR A 53 -8.09 12.52 12.79
C THR A 53 -9.04 12.16 13.93
N ASP A 54 -10.31 11.82 13.66
CA ASP A 54 -11.27 11.43 14.70
C ASP A 54 -10.98 10.04 15.28
N TYR A 55 -10.18 9.25 14.56
CA TYR A 55 -9.75 7.90 14.94
C TYR A 55 -8.35 7.86 15.58
N ILE A 56 -7.66 8.99 15.64
CA ILE A 56 -6.31 9.11 16.21
C ILE A 56 -6.41 9.62 17.64
N LYS A 57 -5.69 8.96 18.54
CA LYS A 57 -5.55 9.34 19.96
C LYS A 57 -4.13 9.85 20.21
N GLU A 58 -3.96 10.58 21.31
CA GLU A 58 -2.64 10.96 21.80
C GLU A 58 -1.77 9.73 22.04
N GLY A 59 -0.52 9.77 21.59
CA GLY A 59 0.42 8.67 21.69
C GLY A 59 0.33 7.63 20.56
N ASP A 60 -0.69 7.67 19.70
CA ASP A 60 -0.74 6.82 18.49
C ASP A 60 0.39 7.20 17.53
N VAL A 61 0.99 6.23 16.85
CA VAL A 61 2.00 6.45 15.81
C VAL A 61 1.43 6.18 14.44
N ILE A 62 1.50 7.15 13.55
CA ILE A 62 1.14 7.01 12.15
C ILE A 62 2.41 6.85 11.35
N CYS A 63 2.62 5.65 10.79
CA CYS A 63 3.83 5.29 10.07
C CYS A 63 3.59 5.26 8.57
N PHE A 64 4.48 5.90 7.81
CA PHE A 64 4.42 6.05 6.36
C PHE A 64 5.61 5.38 5.67
N ASN A 65 5.44 5.05 4.40
CA ASN A 65 6.52 4.66 3.51
C ASN A 65 7.01 5.89 2.74
N ASP A 66 8.27 6.30 2.96
CA ASP A 66 8.88 7.48 2.33
C ASP A 66 9.55 7.17 0.98
N SER A 67 9.38 5.96 0.46
CA SER A 67 9.88 5.59 -0.85
C SER A 67 9.18 6.35 -1.97
N THR A 68 9.93 6.65 -3.02
CA THR A 68 9.40 7.30 -4.22
C THR A 68 9.82 6.54 -5.48
N ILE A 69 9.03 6.72 -6.52
CA ILE A 69 9.17 6.01 -7.78
C ILE A 69 10.40 6.50 -8.57
N ILE A 70 11.06 5.57 -9.26
CA ILE A 70 12.11 5.87 -10.24
C ILE A 70 11.61 5.62 -11.65
N ASN A 71 12.31 6.18 -12.64
CA ASN A 71 12.08 5.79 -14.02
C ASN A 71 12.48 4.33 -14.21
N HIS A 72 11.55 3.51 -14.66
CA HIS A 72 11.74 2.07 -14.84
C HIS A 72 11.51 1.61 -16.29
N MET A 73 11.22 2.54 -17.20
CA MET A 73 11.05 2.22 -18.63
C MET A 73 12.07 2.94 -19.48
N PHE A 74 12.69 2.20 -20.38
CA PHE A 74 13.76 2.68 -21.25
C PHE A 74 13.51 2.22 -22.71
N ILE A 75 13.73 3.13 -23.66
CA ILE A 75 13.79 2.76 -25.07
C ILE A 75 15.26 2.63 -25.46
N CYS A 76 15.65 1.43 -25.80
CA CYS A 76 17.01 1.10 -26.17
C CYS A 76 17.10 0.74 -27.65
N LYS A 77 18.29 0.90 -28.22
CA LYS A 77 18.59 0.51 -29.59
C LYS A 77 19.52 -0.70 -29.58
N THR A 78 19.12 -1.79 -30.23
CA THR A 78 19.97 -2.96 -30.38
C THR A 78 21.15 -2.68 -31.31
N ARG A 79 22.16 -3.55 -31.28
CA ARG A 79 23.29 -3.52 -32.27
C ARG A 79 22.80 -3.61 -33.72
N GLN A 80 21.62 -4.22 -33.94
CA GLN A 80 21.00 -4.35 -35.26
C GLN A 80 20.07 -3.15 -35.59
N ASN A 81 20.18 -2.03 -34.84
CA ASN A 81 19.43 -0.82 -35.06
C ASN A 81 17.89 -0.93 -34.78
N ARG A 82 17.47 -1.99 -34.07
CA ARG A 82 16.05 -2.17 -33.67
C ARG A 82 15.78 -1.47 -32.35
N LEU A 83 14.62 -0.85 -32.23
CA LEU A 83 14.16 -0.27 -30.97
C LEU A 83 13.54 -1.35 -30.09
N ILE A 84 13.96 -1.40 -28.83
CA ILE A 84 13.40 -2.27 -27.80
C ILE A 84 12.95 -1.37 -26.65
N LYS A 85 11.76 -1.64 -26.13
CA LYS A 85 11.34 -1.14 -24.82
C LYS A 85 11.83 -2.12 -23.77
N ILE A 86 12.61 -1.63 -22.81
CA ILE A 86 13.05 -2.38 -21.64
C ILE A 86 12.27 -1.83 -20.43
N VAL A 87 11.68 -2.73 -19.66
CA VAL A 87 11.00 -2.39 -18.40
C VAL A 87 11.79 -3.04 -17.27
N LEU A 88 12.14 -2.22 -16.28
CA LEU A 88 12.71 -2.68 -15.02
C LEU A 88 11.56 -3.13 -14.13
N GLU A 89 11.53 -4.40 -13.74
CA GLU A 89 10.39 -4.99 -13.04
C GLU A 89 10.67 -5.32 -11.58
N GLY A 90 11.94 -5.37 -11.18
CA GLY A 90 12.29 -5.63 -9.80
C GLY A 90 13.80 -5.52 -9.57
N PHE A 91 14.13 -5.39 -8.30
CA PHE A 91 15.47 -5.50 -7.80
C PHE A 91 15.63 -6.81 -7.04
N LEU A 92 16.81 -7.37 -7.10
CA LEU A 92 17.17 -8.60 -6.39
C LEU A 92 18.42 -8.32 -5.54
N PRO A 93 18.67 -9.12 -4.49
CA PRO A 93 19.93 -9.09 -3.77
C PRO A 93 21.14 -9.21 -4.71
N ASN A 94 22.28 -8.69 -4.27
CA ASN A 94 23.54 -8.69 -5.03
C ASN A 94 23.54 -7.85 -6.32
N ASN A 95 22.84 -6.71 -6.30
CA ASN A 95 22.80 -5.74 -7.41
C ASN A 95 22.26 -6.32 -8.73
N ARG A 96 21.42 -7.33 -8.67
CA ARG A 96 20.73 -7.87 -9.83
C ARG A 96 19.38 -7.18 -10.02
N VAL A 97 18.90 -7.17 -11.25
CA VAL A 97 17.62 -6.60 -11.63
C VAL A 97 16.82 -7.60 -12.47
N ILE A 98 15.51 -7.53 -12.35
CA ILE A 98 14.59 -8.25 -13.22
C ILE A 98 14.17 -7.26 -14.31
N ILE A 99 14.32 -7.65 -15.56
CA ILE A 99 13.93 -6.85 -16.71
C ILE A 99 13.07 -7.66 -17.67
N SER A 100 12.13 -6.99 -18.30
CA SER A 100 11.43 -7.48 -19.49
C SER A 100 11.76 -6.60 -20.69
N GLY A 101 11.61 -7.15 -21.88
CA GLY A 101 11.88 -6.43 -23.13
C GLY A 101 10.86 -6.77 -24.20
N LEU A 102 10.31 -5.75 -24.86
CA LEU A 102 9.40 -5.87 -25.98
C LEU A 102 10.00 -5.21 -27.23
N LEU A 103 10.01 -5.93 -28.35
CA LEU A 103 10.35 -5.35 -29.64
C LEU A 103 9.26 -4.35 -30.05
N LYS A 104 9.64 -3.11 -30.38
CA LYS A 104 8.70 -2.04 -30.75
C LYS A 104 7.83 -2.39 -31.97
N GLU A 105 8.30 -3.29 -32.85
CA GLU A 105 7.54 -3.78 -34.01
C GLU A 105 6.28 -4.57 -33.65
N ARG A 106 6.17 -5.02 -32.38
CA ARG A 106 4.97 -5.68 -31.85
C ARG A 106 4.07 -4.75 -31.02
N LEU A 107 4.54 -3.52 -30.78
CA LEU A 107 3.73 -2.49 -30.15
C LEU A 107 2.85 -1.90 -31.25
N ASN A 108 1.59 -2.28 -31.29
CA ASN A 108 0.60 -1.65 -32.16
C ASN A 108 0.47 -0.15 -31.80
N ALA A 109 0.23 0.70 -32.79
CA ALA A 109 0.02 2.13 -32.57
C ALA A 109 -1.17 2.45 -31.64
N ASN A 110 -1.97 1.42 -31.29
CA ASN A 110 -3.12 1.49 -30.38
C ASN A 110 -2.82 0.92 -28.99
N ASP A 111 -1.56 0.52 -28.69
CA ASP A 111 -1.15 0.15 -27.34
C ASP A 111 -1.00 1.40 -26.42
N ASP A 112 -1.97 2.32 -26.55
CA ASP A 112 -2.23 3.39 -25.57
C ASP A 112 -2.66 2.85 -24.19
N GLU A 113 -2.71 1.53 -24.01
CA GLU A 113 -2.91 0.85 -22.73
C GLU A 113 -1.76 1.03 -21.72
N TYR A 114 -0.67 1.66 -22.14
CA TYR A 114 0.34 2.21 -21.23
C TYR A 114 -0.01 3.63 -20.71
N VAL A 115 -1.28 3.88 -20.51
CA VAL A 115 -1.81 5.16 -20.01
C VAL A 115 -1.17 5.54 -18.68
N ASP A 116 -0.84 4.57 -17.84
CA ASP A 116 -0.34 4.83 -16.49
C ASP A 116 1.08 5.40 -16.48
N SER A 117 1.98 4.84 -17.27
CA SER A 117 3.35 5.34 -17.33
C SER A 117 3.47 6.70 -18.03
N SER A 118 2.63 6.95 -19.04
CA SER A 118 2.62 8.25 -19.71
C SER A 118 2.10 9.37 -18.79
N LEU A 119 1.14 9.04 -17.92
CA LEU A 119 0.61 9.97 -16.91
C LEU A 119 1.65 10.25 -15.82
N PHE A 120 2.40 9.25 -15.37
CA PHE A 120 3.50 9.45 -14.42
C PHE A 120 4.52 10.47 -14.94
N TYR A 121 4.97 10.36 -16.20
CA TYR A 121 5.93 11.30 -16.79
C TYR A 121 5.35 12.69 -16.99
N LYS A 122 4.06 12.77 -17.27
CA LYS A 122 3.36 14.04 -17.47
C LYS A 122 3.06 14.73 -16.14
N TYR A 123 2.79 13.97 -15.08
CA TYR A 123 2.34 14.49 -13.79
C TYR A 123 3.05 13.77 -12.62
N PRO A 124 4.39 13.88 -12.52
CA PRO A 124 5.16 13.10 -11.55
C PRO A 124 4.76 13.37 -10.09
N ASP A 125 4.30 14.59 -9.79
CA ASP A 125 3.90 14.96 -8.42
C ASP A 125 2.59 14.31 -7.97
N ALA A 126 1.71 13.96 -8.90
CA ALA A 126 0.49 13.22 -8.58
C ALA A 126 0.79 11.79 -8.10
N TYR A 127 1.90 11.24 -8.57
CA TYR A 127 2.36 9.88 -8.24
C TYR A 127 3.35 9.88 -7.07
N ARG A 128 3.31 10.89 -6.22
CA ARG A 128 4.15 10.99 -5.03
C ARG A 128 3.32 11.40 -3.83
N SER A 129 3.62 10.81 -2.68
CA SER A 129 3.16 11.37 -1.42
C SER A 129 3.94 12.65 -1.11
N VAL A 130 3.35 13.56 -0.34
CA VAL A 130 3.99 14.84 0.03
C VAL A 130 5.29 14.66 0.82
N PHE A 131 5.49 13.51 1.44
CA PHE A 131 6.66 13.17 2.27
C PHE A 131 7.64 12.20 1.59
N SER A 132 7.37 11.74 0.37
CA SER A 132 8.25 10.78 -0.32
C SER A 132 9.58 11.43 -0.72
N LYS A 133 10.70 10.74 -0.44
CA LYS A 133 12.05 11.27 -0.64
C LYS A 133 13.11 10.24 -1.04
N LYS A 134 12.90 8.96 -0.72
CA LYS A 134 13.89 7.91 -1.01
C LYS A 134 13.55 7.22 -2.33
N TYR A 135 14.36 7.46 -3.35
CA TYR A 135 14.21 6.87 -4.68
C TYR A 135 14.56 5.39 -4.66
N GLY A 136 13.77 4.55 -5.36
CA GLY A 136 14.02 3.12 -5.48
C GLY A 136 12.78 2.27 -5.76
N SER A 137 11.59 2.81 -5.60
CA SER A 137 10.35 2.10 -5.93
C SER A 137 10.08 2.11 -7.44
N LEU A 138 9.52 1.01 -7.93
CA LEU A 138 8.98 0.90 -9.27
C LEU A 138 7.48 1.24 -9.30
N GLU A 139 6.85 1.18 -8.12
CA GLU A 139 5.48 1.62 -7.91
C GLU A 139 5.35 2.50 -6.68
N ILE A 140 4.23 3.20 -6.60
CA ILE A 140 3.96 4.15 -5.51
C ILE A 140 3.48 3.39 -4.28
N PRO A 141 3.93 3.77 -3.07
CA PRO A 141 3.22 3.46 -1.83
C PRO A 141 1.90 4.23 -1.77
N SER A 142 0.89 3.76 -2.50
CA SER A 142 -0.29 4.54 -2.90
C SER A 142 -1.16 5.03 -1.75
N ALA A 143 -1.24 4.32 -0.63
CA ALA A 143 -2.04 4.75 0.52
C ALA A 143 -1.58 6.11 1.11
N GLY A 144 -0.30 6.46 0.91
CA GLY A 144 0.26 7.73 1.37
C GLY A 144 -0.11 8.95 0.53
N ILE A 145 -0.62 8.76 -0.70
CA ILE A 145 -0.93 9.89 -1.58
C ILE A 145 -2.15 10.71 -1.12
N HIS A 146 -3.00 10.13 -0.29
CA HIS A 146 -4.17 10.82 0.25
C HIS A 146 -3.81 11.89 1.30
N PHE A 147 -2.60 11.86 1.82
CA PHE A 147 -2.17 12.80 2.87
C PHE A 147 -1.69 14.12 2.32
N THR A 148 -2.02 15.19 3.04
CA THR A 148 -1.47 16.53 2.88
C THR A 148 -0.61 16.88 4.10
N TRP A 149 0.22 17.90 3.99
CA TRP A 149 0.95 18.41 5.16
C TRP A 149 0.00 18.98 6.23
N ASP A 150 -1.14 19.55 5.82
CA ASP A 150 -2.17 20.04 6.72
C ASP A 150 -2.79 18.89 7.54
N LEU A 151 -3.16 17.78 6.89
CA LEU A 151 -3.67 16.61 7.61
C LEU A 151 -2.63 16.03 8.58
N ILE A 152 -1.37 15.96 8.17
CA ILE A 152 -0.26 15.50 9.03
C ILE A 152 -0.12 16.43 10.23
N GLN A 153 -0.25 17.75 10.04
CA GLN A 153 -0.19 18.71 11.16
C GLN A 153 -1.39 18.53 12.10
N ARG A 154 -2.59 18.38 11.58
CA ARG A 154 -3.80 18.10 12.40
C ARG A 154 -3.66 16.81 13.23
N ILE A 155 -3.01 15.78 12.70
CA ILE A 155 -2.69 14.55 13.46
C ILE A 155 -1.73 14.86 14.61
N LYS A 156 -0.67 15.63 14.37
CA LYS A 156 0.28 16.04 15.41
C LYS A 156 -0.37 16.91 16.48
N ASP A 157 -1.26 17.81 16.09
CA ASP A 157 -1.98 18.69 17.02
C ASP A 157 -2.91 17.89 17.98
N LYS A 158 -3.31 16.70 17.56
CA LYS A 158 -4.04 15.74 18.43
C LYS A 158 -3.12 14.86 19.29
N GLY A 159 -1.81 15.08 19.26
CA GLY A 159 -0.84 14.26 19.99
C GLY A 159 -0.42 12.97 19.26
N GLY A 160 -0.81 12.79 18.01
CA GLY A 160 -0.34 11.69 17.17
C GLY A 160 1.12 11.88 16.75
N LEU A 161 1.88 10.81 16.79
CA LEU A 161 3.30 10.78 16.41
C LEU A 161 3.44 10.33 14.94
N ILE A 162 4.40 10.92 14.24
CA ILE A 162 4.67 10.62 12.83
C ILE A 162 5.99 9.89 12.71
N SER A 163 5.99 8.78 11.99
CA SER A 163 7.19 7.99 11.72
C SER A 163 7.25 7.53 10.26
N PHE A 164 8.43 7.16 9.81
CA PHE A 164 8.67 6.76 8.43
C PHE A 164 9.52 5.49 8.35
N ILE A 165 9.15 4.64 7.42
CA ILE A 165 9.98 3.53 6.95
C ILE A 165 10.27 3.71 5.46
N THR A 166 11.19 2.95 4.93
CA THR A 166 11.38 2.80 3.49
C THR A 166 11.11 1.35 3.10
N LEU A 167 10.24 1.14 2.12
CA LEU A 167 10.16 -0.13 1.41
C LEU A 167 10.04 0.20 -0.07
N HIS A 168 10.98 -0.31 -0.88
CA HIS A 168 10.98 -0.11 -2.31
C HIS A 168 10.06 -1.13 -2.99
N VAL A 169 8.93 -0.62 -3.48
CA VAL A 169 7.87 -1.45 -4.07
C VAL A 169 8.33 -1.93 -5.44
N ALA A 170 8.24 -3.25 -5.67
CA ALA A 170 8.49 -3.85 -6.97
C ALA A 170 7.37 -3.54 -7.98
N SER A 171 7.62 -3.78 -9.28
CA SER A 171 6.62 -3.51 -10.32
C SER A 171 5.40 -4.43 -10.24
N THR A 172 4.21 -3.86 -10.40
CA THR A 172 2.94 -4.60 -10.50
C THR A 172 2.74 -5.27 -11.86
N GLU A 173 3.43 -4.83 -12.91
CA GLU A 173 3.28 -5.44 -14.22
C GLU A 173 3.80 -6.89 -14.27
N MET A 174 4.80 -7.25 -13.49
CA MET A 174 5.09 -8.66 -13.20
C MET A 174 3.96 -9.36 -12.46
N LEU A 175 2.98 -8.61 -12.05
CA LEU A 175 1.94 -8.98 -11.15
C LEU A 175 0.62 -9.33 -11.85
N SER A 176 0.60 -9.56 -13.14
CA SER A 176 -0.32 -10.58 -13.69
C SER A 176 -0.26 -11.87 -12.85
N ASN A 177 0.83 -12.02 -12.10
CA ASN A 177 1.05 -13.01 -11.03
C ASN A 177 0.54 -12.59 -9.63
N ARG A 178 0.11 -11.34 -9.39
CA ARG A 178 -0.51 -10.94 -8.10
C ARG A 178 -1.93 -11.45 -7.93
N LYS A 179 -2.59 -11.82 -9.02
CA LYS A 179 -3.82 -12.59 -8.89
C LYS A 179 -3.44 -13.95 -8.36
N ILE A 180 -3.89 -14.26 -7.17
CA ILE A 180 -3.67 -15.56 -6.54
C ILE A 180 -4.28 -16.62 -7.46
N GLN A 181 -3.42 -17.41 -8.08
CA GLN A 181 -3.83 -18.48 -9.00
C GLN A 181 -3.92 -19.83 -8.28
N THR A 182 -3.38 -19.91 -7.07
CA THR A 182 -3.40 -21.12 -6.25
C THR A 182 -4.73 -21.29 -5.54
N LYS A 183 -5.11 -22.54 -5.24
CA LYS A 183 -6.31 -22.85 -4.44
C LYS A 183 -6.13 -22.53 -2.95
N CYS A 184 -4.91 -22.35 -2.49
CA CYS A 184 -4.55 -22.12 -1.10
C CYS A 184 -3.74 -20.82 -0.99
N VAL A 185 -4.22 -19.86 -0.19
CA VAL A 185 -3.53 -18.58 -0.04
C VAL A 185 -2.19 -18.72 0.67
N GLU A 186 -2.01 -19.73 1.49
CA GLU A 186 -0.78 -20.02 2.22
C GLU A 186 0.37 -20.47 1.32
N GLU A 187 0.07 -20.94 0.10
CA GLU A 187 1.07 -21.39 -0.89
C GLU A 187 1.60 -20.25 -1.78
N VAL A 188 1.05 -19.04 -1.62
CA VAL A 188 1.48 -17.89 -2.41
C VAL A 188 2.86 -17.43 -1.99
N THR A 189 3.75 -17.32 -2.96
CA THR A 189 5.06 -16.71 -2.78
C THR A 189 5.07 -15.30 -3.37
N ILE A 190 5.71 -14.37 -2.70
CA ILE A 190 5.87 -12.99 -3.16
C ILE A 190 7.34 -12.67 -3.38
N ASN A 191 7.62 -11.72 -4.26
CA ASN A 191 8.98 -11.27 -4.51
C ASN A 191 9.55 -10.56 -3.27
N GLU A 192 10.86 -10.66 -3.14
CA GLU A 192 11.59 -9.89 -2.15
C GLU A 192 11.58 -8.41 -2.52
N GLU A 193 11.39 -7.57 -1.51
CA GLU A 193 11.47 -6.11 -1.61
C GLU A 193 12.42 -5.58 -0.54
N TYR A 194 13.22 -4.57 -0.93
CA TYR A 194 14.15 -3.96 0.02
C TYR A 194 13.41 -3.06 1.00
N TYR A 195 13.73 -3.22 2.29
CA TYR A 195 13.18 -2.38 3.36
C TYR A 195 14.25 -1.79 4.26
N GLU A 196 13.89 -0.71 4.95
CA GLU A 196 14.72 -0.05 5.96
C GLU A 196 13.84 0.55 7.06
N VAL A 197 14.19 0.26 8.31
CA VAL A 197 13.66 0.86 9.53
C VAL A 197 14.80 1.54 10.27
N SER A 198 14.70 2.85 10.47
CA SER A 198 15.72 3.62 11.20
C SER A 198 15.63 3.38 12.71
N GLN A 199 16.72 3.70 13.44
CA GLN A 199 16.71 3.64 14.91
C GLN A 199 15.65 4.58 15.50
N ALA A 200 15.53 5.81 14.99
CA ALA A 200 14.52 6.76 15.45
C ALA A 200 13.09 6.22 15.29
N THR A 201 12.80 5.55 14.15
CA THR A 201 11.51 4.89 13.93
C THR A 201 11.27 3.76 14.93
N ALA A 202 12.27 2.91 15.16
CA ALA A 202 12.18 1.82 16.11
C ALA A 202 11.93 2.33 17.54
N ASP A 203 12.63 3.38 17.95
CA ASP A 203 12.49 3.98 19.28
C ASP A 203 11.10 4.58 19.50
N ILE A 204 10.60 5.36 18.52
CA ILE A 204 9.27 5.97 18.57
C ILE A 204 8.20 4.86 18.71
N ILE A 205 8.24 3.84 17.86
CA ILE A 205 7.23 2.77 17.84
C ILE A 205 7.28 1.94 19.14
N ASN A 206 8.47 1.55 19.59
CA ASN A 206 8.61 0.77 20.82
C ASN A 206 8.13 1.58 22.04
N THR A 207 8.48 2.86 22.12
CA THR A 207 8.04 3.74 23.22
C THR A 207 6.52 3.91 23.20
N ALA A 208 5.93 4.13 22.02
CA ALA A 208 4.49 4.25 21.90
C ALA A 208 3.77 2.97 22.38
N LYS A 209 4.23 1.79 21.93
CA LYS A 209 3.66 0.50 22.38
C LYS A 209 3.77 0.29 23.89
N GLN A 210 4.89 0.66 24.49
CA GLN A 210 5.08 0.58 25.96
C GLN A 210 4.10 1.47 26.73
N ASN A 211 3.70 2.58 26.11
CA ASN A 211 2.76 3.55 26.69
C ASN A 211 1.29 3.32 26.28
N GLY A 212 0.99 2.20 25.61
CA GLY A 212 -0.38 1.86 25.17
C GLY A 212 -0.83 2.59 23.91
N GLY A 213 0.08 3.26 23.18
CA GLY A 213 -0.21 3.86 21.87
C GLY A 213 -0.33 2.81 20.77
N ARG A 214 -1.22 3.04 19.81
CA ARG A 214 -1.46 2.16 18.67
C ARG A 214 -0.56 2.54 17.49
N ILE A 215 -0.16 1.53 16.71
CA ILE A 215 0.65 1.72 15.51
C ILE A 215 -0.23 1.60 14.27
N PHE A 216 -0.42 2.72 13.59
CA PHE A 216 -1.15 2.81 12.32
C PHE A 216 -0.16 2.67 11.15
N ALA A 217 -0.29 1.60 10.41
CA ALA A 217 0.42 1.45 9.14
C ALA A 217 -0.36 2.10 8.00
N VAL A 218 0.26 3.03 7.30
CA VAL A 218 -0.30 3.62 6.09
C VAL A 218 0.19 2.82 4.88
N GLY A 219 -0.61 1.85 4.47
CA GLY A 219 -0.36 0.92 3.39
C GLY A 219 0.17 -0.45 3.83
N THR A 220 -0.06 -1.42 2.97
CA THR A 220 0.40 -2.80 3.15
C THR A 220 1.91 -2.91 3.17
N THR A 221 2.61 -2.01 2.50
CA THR A 221 4.08 -1.94 2.46
C THR A 221 4.67 -1.56 3.82
N VAL A 222 4.04 -0.61 4.54
CA VAL A 222 4.45 -0.25 5.91
C VAL A 222 4.27 -1.43 6.84
N THR A 223 3.12 -2.11 6.74
CA THR A 223 2.85 -3.31 7.54
C THR A 223 3.93 -4.36 7.33
N ARG A 224 4.23 -4.71 6.08
CA ARG A 224 5.26 -5.71 5.77
C ARG A 224 6.64 -5.30 6.27
N CYS A 225 7.01 -4.04 6.14
CA CYS A 225 8.28 -3.51 6.61
C CYS A 225 8.41 -3.64 8.13
N LEU A 226 7.43 -3.14 8.88
CA LEU A 226 7.46 -3.18 10.34
C LEU A 226 7.45 -4.60 10.89
N GLU A 227 6.61 -5.47 10.34
CA GLU A 227 6.55 -6.87 10.75
C GLU A 227 7.83 -7.65 10.39
N SER A 228 8.52 -7.28 9.29
CA SER A 228 9.81 -7.86 8.92
C SER A 228 10.94 -7.45 9.85
N ALA A 229 10.88 -6.24 10.40
CA ALA A 229 11.89 -5.69 11.31
C ALA A 229 11.66 -6.06 12.78
N TYR A 230 10.57 -6.78 13.09
CA TYR A 230 10.30 -7.24 14.45
C TYR A 230 11.25 -8.36 14.88
N SER A 231 11.90 -8.17 16.01
CA SER A 231 12.77 -9.18 16.62
C SER A 231 12.00 -10.03 17.64
N ARG A 232 11.85 -11.31 17.34
CA ARG A 232 11.24 -12.26 18.29
C ARG A 232 12.10 -12.45 19.55
N GLU A 233 13.41 -12.42 19.40
CA GLU A 233 14.36 -12.58 20.51
C GLU A 233 14.22 -11.44 21.53
N HIS A 234 14.05 -10.21 21.06
CA HIS A 234 13.98 -9.02 21.91
C HIS A 234 12.55 -8.53 22.15
N ASN A 235 11.56 -9.15 21.53
CA ASN A 235 10.15 -8.77 21.59
C ASN A 235 9.91 -7.28 21.31
N CYS A 236 10.61 -6.72 20.33
CA CYS A 236 10.49 -5.30 19.94
C CYS A 236 10.86 -5.09 18.47
N LEU A 237 10.50 -3.92 17.96
CA LEU A 237 10.95 -3.47 16.64
C LEU A 237 12.44 -3.09 16.69
N LYS A 238 13.22 -3.53 15.72
CA LYS A 238 14.64 -3.22 15.60
C LYS A 238 14.92 -2.34 14.38
N ALA A 239 15.85 -1.41 14.53
CA ALA A 239 16.48 -0.78 13.38
C ALA A 239 17.13 -1.84 12.52
N SER A 240 16.75 -1.92 11.27
CA SER A 240 17.25 -2.92 10.34
C SER A 240 17.01 -2.53 8.90
N SER A 241 17.77 -3.12 8.01
CA SER A 241 17.54 -3.03 6.57
C SER A 241 17.85 -4.37 5.93
N GLY A 242 17.20 -4.65 4.82
CA GLY A 242 17.40 -5.91 4.12
C GLY A 242 16.32 -6.19 3.09
N TRP A 243 16.18 -7.44 2.73
CA TRP A 243 15.19 -7.92 1.77
C TRP A 243 14.12 -8.72 2.50
N THR A 244 12.86 -8.51 2.14
CA THR A 244 11.74 -9.23 2.75
C THR A 244 10.81 -9.82 1.69
N ALA A 245 10.55 -11.12 1.83
CA ALA A 245 9.48 -11.84 1.16
C ALA A 245 8.34 -12.14 2.13
N LEU A 246 8.18 -11.35 3.19
CA LEU A 246 7.13 -11.57 4.19
C LEU A 246 5.76 -11.48 3.54
N TYR A 247 5.05 -12.60 3.53
CA TYR A 247 3.68 -12.72 3.10
C TYR A 247 2.74 -12.82 4.31
N ILE A 248 1.89 -11.84 4.47
CA ILE A 248 0.93 -11.76 5.57
C ILE A 248 -0.43 -12.22 5.06
N HIS A 249 -0.99 -13.24 5.69
CA HIS A 249 -2.27 -13.85 5.34
C HIS A 249 -3.07 -14.20 6.63
N PRO A 250 -4.36 -14.51 6.53
CA PRO A 250 -5.16 -14.93 7.68
C PRO A 250 -4.49 -16.07 8.47
N GLY A 251 -4.33 -15.85 9.78
CA GLY A 251 -3.56 -16.72 10.67
C GLY A 251 -2.17 -16.18 11.05
N TYR A 252 -1.63 -15.20 10.33
CA TYR A 252 -0.41 -14.51 10.75
C TYR A 252 -0.65 -13.71 12.04
N GLN A 253 0.30 -13.75 12.96
CA GLN A 253 0.21 -12.99 14.21
C GLN A 253 0.98 -11.67 14.08
N LEU A 254 0.26 -10.59 13.89
CA LEU A 254 0.83 -9.23 13.89
C LEU A 254 1.48 -8.93 15.25
N LYS A 255 2.66 -8.33 15.23
CA LYS A 255 3.47 -8.02 16.42
C LYS A 255 3.66 -6.54 16.66
N VAL A 256 3.68 -5.77 15.58
CA VAL A 256 3.96 -4.33 15.61
C VAL A 256 2.73 -3.52 15.29
N VAL A 257 2.05 -3.85 14.21
CA VAL A 257 0.98 -3.01 13.64
C VAL A 257 -0.38 -3.33 14.25
N ASP A 258 -1.07 -2.32 14.73
CA ASP A 258 -2.37 -2.44 15.40
C ASP A 258 -3.53 -2.01 14.48
N CYS A 259 -3.31 -1.00 13.64
CA CYS A 259 -4.30 -0.43 12.72
C CYS A 259 -3.74 -0.33 11.30
N LEU A 260 -4.59 -0.54 10.31
CA LEU A 260 -4.21 -0.45 8.89
C LEU A 260 -5.08 0.57 8.16
N LEU A 261 -4.43 1.56 7.55
CA LEU A 261 -5.05 2.41 6.53
C LEU A 261 -4.51 1.97 5.16
N THR A 262 -5.37 1.58 4.25
CA THR A 262 -4.98 1.09 2.92
C THR A 262 -6.00 1.50 1.87
N ASN A 263 -5.64 1.46 0.60
CA ASN A 263 -6.59 1.63 -0.50
C ASN A 263 -7.55 0.45 -0.57
N LEU A 264 -8.67 0.61 -1.26
CA LEU A 264 -9.56 -0.50 -1.59
C LEU A 264 -8.90 -1.38 -2.65
N HIS A 265 -8.71 -2.65 -2.32
CA HIS A 265 -7.98 -3.60 -3.15
C HIS A 265 -8.89 -4.49 -3.96
N GLN A 266 -8.42 -4.87 -5.16
CA GLN A 266 -9.08 -5.81 -6.03
C GLN A 266 -9.08 -7.22 -5.42
N PRO A 267 -10.12 -8.05 -5.68
CA PRO A 267 -10.15 -9.44 -5.28
C PRO A 267 -8.99 -10.23 -5.89
N LYS A 268 -8.67 -11.36 -5.24
CA LYS A 268 -7.61 -12.28 -5.68
C LYS A 268 -6.23 -11.63 -5.73
N THR A 269 -5.97 -10.64 -4.88
CA THR A 269 -4.67 -10.00 -4.73
C THR A 269 -4.07 -10.28 -3.35
N THR A 270 -2.75 -10.26 -3.26
CA THR A 270 -2.03 -10.41 -1.98
C THR A 270 -2.36 -9.28 -1.01
N HIS A 271 -2.68 -8.09 -1.53
CA HIS A 271 -3.13 -6.96 -0.72
C HIS A 271 -4.48 -7.22 -0.06
N MET A 272 -5.43 -7.81 -0.81
CA MET A 272 -6.73 -8.21 -0.27
C MET A 272 -6.59 -9.26 0.83
N VAL A 273 -5.66 -10.22 0.66
CA VAL A 273 -5.36 -11.25 1.66
C VAL A 273 -4.80 -10.63 2.94
N LEU A 274 -3.83 -9.71 2.82
CA LEU A 274 -3.28 -8.98 3.97
C LEU A 274 -4.37 -8.16 4.68
N THR A 275 -5.22 -7.48 3.92
CA THR A 275 -6.35 -6.72 4.47
C THR A 275 -7.29 -7.63 5.25
N GLY A 276 -7.53 -8.86 4.75
CA GLY A 276 -8.31 -9.89 5.44
C GLY A 276 -7.70 -10.36 6.75
N GLN A 277 -6.37 -10.34 6.87
CA GLN A 277 -5.70 -10.62 8.14
C GLN A 277 -6.02 -9.56 9.20
N PHE A 278 -6.07 -8.27 8.80
CA PHE A 278 -6.39 -7.18 9.73
C PHE A 278 -7.87 -7.15 10.11
N ALA A 279 -8.75 -7.17 9.14
CA ALA A 279 -10.18 -7.02 9.35
C ALA A 279 -10.86 -8.27 9.94
N GLY A 280 -10.25 -9.43 9.70
CA GLY A 280 -10.98 -10.70 9.71
C GLY A 280 -11.74 -10.90 8.40
N VAL A 281 -11.69 -12.13 7.87
CA VAL A 281 -12.25 -12.46 6.55
C VAL A 281 -13.73 -12.13 6.48
N ASP A 282 -14.50 -12.49 7.49
CA ASP A 282 -15.95 -12.31 7.49
C ASP A 282 -16.38 -10.83 7.52
N LEU A 283 -15.69 -10.00 8.31
CA LEU A 283 -15.96 -8.56 8.34
C LEU A 283 -15.56 -7.89 7.02
N LEU A 284 -14.42 -8.28 6.44
CA LEU A 284 -13.99 -7.79 5.15
C LEU A 284 -14.99 -8.16 4.06
N MET A 285 -15.47 -9.41 4.03
CA MET A 285 -16.49 -9.87 3.09
C MET A 285 -17.79 -9.09 3.24
N LYS A 286 -18.24 -8.87 4.49
CA LYS A 286 -19.41 -8.04 4.77
C LYS A 286 -19.23 -6.61 4.25
N ALA A 287 -18.04 -6.02 4.42
CA ALA A 287 -17.73 -4.68 3.93
C ALA A 287 -17.83 -4.59 2.41
N TYR A 288 -17.25 -5.56 1.70
CA TYR A 288 -17.29 -5.60 0.23
C TYR A 288 -18.67 -5.97 -0.36
N ALA A 289 -19.54 -6.57 0.43
CA ALA A 289 -20.96 -6.83 0.05
C ALA A 289 -21.90 -5.68 0.44
N SER A 290 -21.42 -4.65 1.14
CA SER A 290 -22.26 -3.56 1.60
C SER A 290 -22.64 -2.59 0.47
N GLU A 291 -23.70 -1.82 0.66
CA GLU A 291 -24.08 -0.74 -0.25
C GLU A 291 -23.04 0.38 -0.28
N ASP A 292 -22.34 0.58 0.82
CA ASP A 292 -21.28 1.59 0.94
C ASP A 292 -20.15 1.38 -0.07
N ILE A 293 -19.75 0.12 -0.31
CA ILE A 293 -18.66 -0.19 -1.24
C ILE A 293 -19.04 0.03 -2.69
N GLN A 294 -20.34 -0.10 -3.05
CA GLN A 294 -20.80 0.07 -4.43
C GLN A 294 -20.60 1.47 -4.97
N SER A 295 -20.54 2.46 -4.09
CA SER A 295 -20.25 3.85 -4.43
C SER A 295 -18.78 4.24 -4.22
N CYS A 296 -17.95 3.30 -3.77
CA CYS A 296 -16.52 3.51 -3.59
C CYS A 296 -15.75 3.30 -4.90
N GLN A 297 -14.63 3.94 -4.95
CA GLN A 297 -13.70 3.91 -6.08
C GLN A 297 -12.43 3.17 -5.64
N PHE A 298 -11.97 2.28 -6.51
CA PHE A 298 -10.85 1.38 -6.21
C PHE A 298 -9.54 1.91 -6.77
N ASP A 299 -8.45 1.23 -6.42
CA ASP A 299 -7.10 1.49 -6.84
C ASP A 299 -6.45 2.75 -6.24
N MET A 300 -5.33 3.14 -6.81
CA MET A 300 -4.35 4.07 -6.29
C MET A 300 -4.90 5.44 -5.87
N PHE A 301 -5.79 5.99 -6.68
CA PHE A 301 -6.40 7.31 -6.46
C PHE A 301 -7.86 7.22 -6.00
N GLY A 302 -8.29 6.02 -5.65
CA GLY A 302 -9.63 5.74 -5.19
C GLY A 302 -9.86 6.04 -3.72
N ASP A 303 -10.87 5.38 -3.19
CA ASP A 303 -11.21 5.44 -1.78
C ASP A 303 -10.32 4.49 -0.95
N CYS A 304 -10.31 4.67 0.35
CA CYS A 304 -9.49 3.88 1.23
C CYS A 304 -10.30 3.16 2.31
N MET A 305 -9.63 2.28 3.03
CA MET A 305 -10.17 1.54 4.15
C MET A 305 -9.30 1.76 5.37
N LEU A 306 -9.91 2.09 6.50
CA LEU A 306 -9.28 2.13 7.81
C LEU A 306 -9.78 0.95 8.64
N ILE A 307 -8.87 0.09 9.06
CA ILE A 307 -9.18 -1.04 9.94
C ILE A 307 -8.61 -0.72 11.31
N ILE A 308 -9.48 -0.66 12.30
CA ILE A 308 -9.15 -0.37 13.69
C ILE A 308 -9.67 -1.48 14.61
N GLN A 309 -9.08 -1.53 15.79
CA GLN A 309 -9.61 -2.26 16.92
C GLN A 309 -9.76 -1.27 18.07
N ASP A 310 -10.98 -1.09 18.58
CA ASP A 310 -11.14 -0.45 19.85
C ASP A 310 -10.74 -1.44 20.94
N GLU A 311 -9.88 -1.05 21.85
CA GLU A 311 -9.73 -1.79 23.09
C GLU A 311 -11.08 -1.73 23.80
N GLY A 312 -11.69 -2.89 24.03
CA GLY A 312 -12.86 -2.98 24.91
C GLY A 312 -12.46 -2.30 26.20
N GLN A 313 -13.32 -1.40 26.68
CA GLN A 313 -13.22 -0.94 28.07
C GLN A 313 -13.28 -2.21 28.94
N GLY A 314 -12.09 -2.66 29.40
CA GLY A 314 -11.98 -3.74 30.37
C GLY A 314 -12.48 -3.28 31.74
#